data_99bb6001fbce0165991b90ff3d12efd1
#
_entry.id   99bb6001fbce0165991b90ff3d12efd1
#
_cell.length_a   1.000
_cell.length_b   1.000
_cell.length_c   1.000
_cell.angle_alpha   90.00
_cell.angle_beta   90.00
_cell.angle_gamma   90.00
#
_symmetry.space_group_name_H-M   'P 1'
#
loop_
_entity.id
_entity.type
_entity.pdbx_description
1 polymer ?
#
loop_
_entity_poly.entity_id
_entity_poly.type
_entity_poly.pdbx_seq_one_letter_code
_entity_poly.pdbx_strand_id
1 'polypeptide(L)'
;RSASHIALECALQAQPNYCIISEEVEAKNMTLDQIVADLANVVAKRAEKGDNFGTVLIPEGLIEFIPAMKALIAELNDLLAHSPEFPSLDRAAQREFVLKSLSEANAATFASLPEGVARQLTLDRDPHGNVQVSLIETEKLLSEMVANKLAAMKAEDKYVGKFAAQHHFFGYEGRCAAPSNFDADYCY
;
A
#
# COMPACT_ATOMS: atom_id res chain seq x y z
N ARG A 1 2.13 7.19 12.73
CA ARG A 1 2.06 7.09 11.26
C ARG A 1 2.53 5.73 10.75
N SER A 2 3.68 5.24 11.21
CA SER A 2 4.28 4.01 10.67
C SER A 2 3.80 2.73 11.34
N ALA A 3 3.23 2.74 12.52
CA ALA A 3 2.81 1.55 13.27
C ALA A 3 1.31 1.27 13.13
N SER A 4 0.92 0.00 13.31
CA SER A 4 -0.45 -0.49 13.08
C SER A 4 -1.34 -0.48 14.32
N HIS A 5 -0.89 0.05 15.47
CA HIS A 5 -1.65 -0.05 16.72
C HIS A 5 -3.01 0.67 16.67
N ILE A 6 -3.14 1.79 15.95
CA ILE A 6 -4.44 2.46 15.76
C ILE A 6 -5.36 1.59 14.89
N ALA A 7 -4.84 1.04 13.78
CA ALA A 7 -5.61 0.15 12.94
C ALA A 7 -6.05 -1.11 13.70
N LEU A 8 -5.19 -1.64 14.57
CA LEU A 8 -5.52 -2.80 15.41
C LEU A 8 -6.60 -2.46 16.44
N GLU A 9 -6.51 -1.30 17.11
CA GLU A 9 -7.56 -0.86 18.04
C GLU A 9 -8.89 -0.66 17.33
N CYS A 10 -8.91 -0.02 16.19
CA CYS A 10 -10.11 0.10 15.36
C CYS A 10 -10.64 -1.28 14.93
N ALA A 11 -9.76 -2.24 14.63
CA ALA A 11 -10.17 -3.60 14.28
C ALA A 11 -10.84 -4.32 15.44
N LEU A 12 -10.34 -4.16 16.66
CA LEU A 12 -10.94 -4.74 17.87
C LEU A 12 -12.33 -4.18 18.15
N GLN A 13 -12.56 -2.90 17.87
CA GLN A 13 -13.84 -2.24 18.08
C GLN A 13 -14.84 -2.49 16.95
N ALA A 14 -14.40 -2.32 15.69
CA ALA A 14 -15.28 -2.37 14.52
C ALA A 14 -15.42 -3.78 13.91
N GLN A 15 -14.56 -4.72 14.28
CA GLN A 15 -14.53 -6.09 13.77
C GLN A 15 -14.63 -6.18 12.23
N PRO A 16 -13.69 -5.57 11.48
CA PRO A 16 -13.68 -5.62 10.02
C PRO A 16 -13.50 -7.06 9.53
N ASN A 17 -13.78 -7.29 8.27
CA ASN A 17 -13.61 -8.63 7.69
C ASN A 17 -12.13 -8.99 7.46
N TYR A 18 -11.27 -7.99 7.35
CA TYR A 18 -9.82 -8.14 7.27
C TYR A 18 -9.12 -6.90 7.83
N CYS A 19 -8.01 -7.10 8.54
CA CYS A 19 -7.15 -6.03 9.00
C CYS A 19 -5.70 -6.40 8.69
N ILE A 20 -4.98 -5.49 8.06
CA ILE A 20 -3.54 -5.67 7.80
C ILE A 20 -2.77 -5.10 8.98
N ILE A 21 -1.81 -5.85 9.47
CA ILE A 21 -0.87 -5.43 10.51
C ILE A 21 0.50 -5.30 9.89
N SER A 22 1.02 -4.08 9.79
CA SER A 22 2.27 -3.78 9.09
C SER A 22 3.47 -4.53 9.69
N GLU A 23 3.52 -4.65 11.02
CA GLU A 23 4.57 -5.34 11.75
C GLU A 23 4.58 -6.85 11.46
N GLU A 24 3.42 -7.46 11.24
CA GLU A 24 3.35 -8.86 10.80
C GLU A 24 3.83 -9.04 9.36
N VAL A 25 3.50 -8.08 8.50
CA VAL A 25 3.97 -8.08 7.11
C VAL A 25 5.50 -8.06 7.06
N GLU A 26 6.13 -7.19 7.85
CA GLU A 26 7.59 -7.11 7.94
C GLU A 26 8.19 -8.39 8.56
N ALA A 27 7.65 -8.86 9.69
CA ALA A 27 8.13 -10.05 10.38
C ALA A 27 8.06 -11.33 9.53
N LYS A 28 7.04 -11.43 8.69
CA LYS A 28 6.84 -12.55 7.75
C LYS A 28 7.53 -12.35 6.41
N ASN A 29 8.21 -11.21 6.19
CA ASN A 29 8.79 -10.80 4.91
C ASN A 29 7.79 -10.91 3.74
N MET A 30 6.55 -10.50 3.96
CA MET A 30 5.51 -10.61 2.93
C MET A 30 5.78 -9.65 1.78
N THR A 31 5.55 -10.16 0.57
CA THR A 31 5.55 -9.33 -0.64
C THR A 31 4.18 -8.68 -0.86
N LEU A 32 4.16 -7.62 -1.67
CA LEU A 32 2.91 -6.97 -2.07
C LEU A 32 1.94 -7.97 -2.73
N ASP A 33 2.45 -8.87 -3.58
CA ASP A 33 1.65 -9.90 -4.25
C ASP A 33 1.05 -10.91 -3.26
N GLN A 34 1.76 -11.25 -2.19
CA GLN A 34 1.22 -12.12 -1.13
C GLN A 34 0.09 -11.45 -0.37
N ILE A 35 0.24 -10.18 -0.01
CA ILE A 35 -0.82 -9.40 0.64
C ILE A 35 -2.06 -9.32 -0.26
N VAL A 36 -1.86 -9.04 -1.54
CA VAL A 36 -2.94 -8.99 -2.54
C VAL A 36 -3.60 -10.35 -2.71
N ALA A 37 -2.82 -11.44 -2.73
CA ALA A 37 -3.36 -12.78 -2.84
C ALA A 37 -4.19 -13.17 -1.62
N ASP A 38 -3.74 -12.84 -0.42
CA ASP A 38 -4.48 -13.10 0.83
C ASP A 38 -5.80 -12.33 0.85
N LEU A 39 -5.79 -11.04 0.49
CA LEU A 39 -7.00 -10.24 0.36
C LEU A 39 -7.96 -10.80 -0.69
N ALA A 40 -7.47 -11.12 -1.88
CA ALA A 40 -8.29 -11.70 -2.95
C ALA A 40 -8.92 -13.03 -2.52
N ASN A 41 -8.18 -13.87 -1.80
CA ASN A 41 -8.68 -15.13 -1.26
C ASN A 41 -9.79 -14.91 -0.21
N VAL A 42 -9.67 -13.91 0.65
CA VAL A 42 -10.72 -13.56 1.62
C VAL A 42 -11.98 -13.12 0.89
N VAL A 43 -11.84 -12.23 -0.12
CA VAL A 43 -12.97 -11.77 -0.94
C VAL A 43 -13.64 -12.94 -1.66
N ALA A 44 -12.87 -13.83 -2.29
CA ALA A 44 -13.39 -14.99 -3.02
C ALA A 44 -14.16 -15.95 -2.09
N LYS A 45 -13.58 -16.31 -0.94
CA LYS A 45 -14.23 -17.19 0.05
C LYS A 45 -15.52 -16.59 0.63
N ARG A 46 -15.61 -15.27 0.77
CA ARG A 46 -16.83 -14.59 1.20
C ARG A 46 -17.89 -14.62 0.10
N ALA A 47 -17.49 -14.35 -1.14
CA ALA A 47 -18.39 -14.41 -2.29
C ALA A 47 -19.00 -15.81 -2.48
N GLU A 48 -18.23 -16.89 -2.27
CA GLU A 48 -18.73 -18.27 -2.28
C GLU A 48 -19.85 -18.51 -1.28
N LYS A 49 -19.82 -17.80 -0.15
CA LYS A 49 -20.87 -17.85 0.89
C LYS A 49 -22.05 -16.91 0.65
N GLY A 50 -22.00 -16.12 -0.44
CA GLY A 50 -23.00 -15.10 -0.75
C GLY A 50 -22.73 -13.73 -0.08
N ASP A 51 -21.65 -13.60 0.69
CA ASP A 51 -21.26 -12.36 1.35
C ASP A 51 -20.49 -11.45 0.38
N ASN A 52 -21.17 -10.72 -0.49
CA ASN A 52 -20.56 -9.85 -1.51
C ASN A 52 -20.25 -8.44 -0.99
N PHE A 53 -19.95 -8.30 0.27
CA PHE A 53 -19.55 -7.04 0.93
C PHE A 53 -18.50 -7.32 2.00
N GLY A 54 -17.76 -6.29 2.39
CA GLY A 54 -16.78 -6.42 3.46
C GLY A 54 -16.01 -5.13 3.68
N THR A 55 -15.40 -5.03 4.86
CA THR A 55 -14.54 -3.93 5.27
C THR A 55 -13.12 -4.45 5.47
N VAL A 56 -12.15 -3.72 4.94
CA VAL A 56 -10.72 -3.97 5.11
C VAL A 56 -10.08 -2.75 5.75
N LEU A 57 -9.36 -2.93 6.84
CA LEU A 57 -8.54 -1.89 7.45
C LEU A 57 -7.09 -2.01 6.96
N ILE A 58 -6.55 -0.91 6.46
CA ILE A 58 -5.21 -0.81 5.91
C ILE A 58 -4.47 0.31 6.64
N PRO A 59 -3.36 0.02 7.37
CA PRO A 59 -2.56 1.06 7.99
C PRO A 59 -1.91 1.95 6.94
N GLU A 60 -1.89 3.27 7.17
CA GLU A 60 -1.27 4.26 6.28
C GLU A 60 0.20 3.92 5.96
N GLY A 61 0.96 3.49 6.98
CA GLY A 61 2.38 3.20 6.86
C GLY A 61 2.73 1.84 6.25
N LEU A 62 1.75 1.03 5.83
CA LEU A 62 1.98 -0.35 5.36
C LEU A 62 3.09 -0.46 4.32
N ILE A 63 3.18 0.50 3.41
CA ILE A 63 4.15 0.47 2.30
C ILE A 63 5.60 0.40 2.80
N GLU A 64 5.90 1.04 3.93
CA GLU A 64 7.25 1.06 4.53
C GLU A 64 7.63 -0.27 5.19
N PHE A 65 6.65 -1.13 5.47
CA PHE A 65 6.85 -2.43 6.10
C PHE A 65 6.96 -3.59 5.09
N ILE A 66 6.74 -3.31 3.81
CA ILE A 66 6.95 -4.29 2.74
C ILE A 66 8.42 -4.21 2.31
N PRO A 67 9.25 -5.27 2.52
CA PRO A 67 10.70 -5.19 2.34
C PRO A 67 11.12 -4.72 0.95
N ALA A 68 10.45 -5.21 -0.10
CA ALA A 68 10.73 -4.79 -1.48
C ALA A 68 10.42 -3.31 -1.73
N MET A 69 9.32 -2.80 -1.14
CA MET A 69 8.96 -1.38 -1.25
C MET A 69 9.92 -0.49 -0.46
N LYS A 70 10.32 -0.93 0.74
CA LYS A 70 11.31 -0.24 1.56
C LYS A 70 12.66 -0.09 0.84
N ALA A 71 13.13 -1.18 0.21
CA ALA A 71 14.36 -1.17 -0.59
C ALA A 71 14.24 -0.24 -1.81
N LEU A 72 13.13 -0.32 -2.53
CA LEU A 72 12.84 0.55 -3.68
C LEU A 72 12.82 2.03 -3.29
N ILE A 73 12.13 2.39 -2.20
CA ILE A 73 12.05 3.78 -1.72
C ILE A 73 13.44 4.31 -1.31
N ALA A 74 14.25 3.49 -0.64
CA ALA A 74 15.60 3.87 -0.25
C ALA A 74 16.47 4.14 -1.48
N GLU A 75 16.45 3.26 -2.49
CA GLU A 75 17.23 3.44 -3.72
C GLU A 75 16.72 4.63 -4.56
N LEU A 76 15.39 4.85 -4.62
CA LEU A 76 14.82 6.03 -5.27
C LEU A 76 15.23 7.34 -4.59
N ASN A 77 15.29 7.36 -3.27
CA ASN A 77 15.73 8.54 -2.53
C ASN A 77 17.19 8.88 -2.86
N ASP A 78 18.07 7.88 -2.87
CA ASP A 78 19.47 8.07 -3.22
C ASP A 78 19.65 8.49 -4.71
N LEU A 79 19.00 7.79 -5.62
CA LEU A 79 19.04 8.07 -7.04
C LEU A 79 18.62 9.52 -7.36
N LEU A 80 17.47 9.93 -6.83
CA LEU A 80 16.91 11.23 -7.20
C LEU A 80 17.57 12.40 -6.45
N ALA A 81 18.18 12.16 -5.28
CA ALA A 81 19.04 13.15 -4.63
C ALA A 81 20.27 13.50 -5.46
N HIS A 82 20.76 12.56 -6.28
CA HIS A 82 21.95 12.76 -7.13
C HIS A 82 21.64 13.06 -8.61
N SER A 83 20.35 13.28 -8.94
CA SER A 83 19.89 13.50 -10.32
C SER A 83 19.16 14.84 -10.45
N PRO A 84 19.86 15.98 -10.46
CA PRO A 84 19.26 17.32 -10.55
C PRO A 84 18.51 17.58 -11.85
N GLU A 85 18.82 16.84 -12.92
CA GLU A 85 18.15 16.91 -14.21
C GLU A 85 16.77 16.23 -14.23
N PHE A 86 16.50 15.33 -13.30
CA PHE A 86 15.28 14.50 -13.27
C PHE A 86 13.97 15.32 -13.34
N PRO A 87 13.78 16.43 -12.59
CA PRO A 87 12.55 17.21 -12.68
C PRO A 87 12.30 17.88 -14.03
N SER A 88 13.35 18.04 -14.86
CA SER A 88 13.25 18.66 -16.20
C SER A 88 12.85 17.68 -17.30
N LEU A 89 12.86 16.37 -17.00
CA LEU A 89 12.48 15.33 -17.95
C LEU A 89 10.96 15.25 -18.09
N ASP A 90 10.51 14.88 -19.28
CA ASP A 90 9.11 14.52 -19.46
C ASP A 90 8.77 13.18 -18.77
N ARG A 91 7.47 12.87 -18.62
CA ARG A 91 7.00 11.70 -17.88
C ARG A 91 7.53 10.36 -18.40
N ALA A 92 7.63 10.21 -19.70
CA ALA A 92 8.13 8.98 -20.31
C ALA A 92 9.61 8.82 -20.04
N ALA A 93 10.39 9.90 -20.21
CA ALA A 93 11.81 9.95 -19.90
C ALA A 93 12.09 9.73 -18.40
N GLN A 94 11.27 10.31 -17.50
CA GLN A 94 11.38 10.07 -16.06
C GLN A 94 11.22 8.59 -15.69
N ARG A 95 10.20 7.93 -16.24
CA ARG A 95 9.98 6.50 -16.01
C ARG A 95 11.11 5.65 -16.57
N GLU A 96 11.57 5.96 -17.77
CA GLU A 96 12.69 5.26 -18.40
C GLU A 96 14.00 5.46 -17.64
N PHE A 97 14.28 6.68 -17.19
CA PHE A 97 15.43 7.01 -16.36
C PHE A 97 15.45 6.19 -15.08
N VAL A 98 14.34 6.14 -14.34
CA VAL A 98 14.22 5.38 -13.12
C VAL A 98 14.44 3.89 -13.38
N LEU A 99 13.77 3.30 -14.39
CA LEU A 99 13.90 1.89 -14.72
C LEU A 99 15.33 1.48 -15.12
N LYS A 100 16.08 2.39 -15.77
CA LYS A 100 17.48 2.12 -16.15
C LYS A 100 18.48 2.30 -15.02
N SER A 101 18.15 3.13 -14.05
CA SER A 101 19.08 3.52 -12.98
C SER A 101 18.93 2.67 -11.71
N LEU A 102 17.77 2.02 -11.51
CA LEU A 102 17.53 1.14 -10.40
C LEU A 102 18.24 -0.21 -10.57
N SER A 103 18.55 -0.85 -9.44
CA SER A 103 18.94 -2.26 -9.41
C SER A 103 17.85 -3.14 -10.05
N GLU A 104 18.23 -4.29 -10.60
CA GLU A 104 17.32 -5.19 -11.31
C GLU A 104 16.09 -5.57 -10.47
N ALA A 105 16.29 -5.89 -9.18
CA ALA A 105 15.21 -6.23 -8.27
C ALA A 105 14.24 -5.06 -8.04
N ASN A 106 14.76 -3.86 -7.81
CA ASN A 106 13.93 -2.67 -7.58
C ASN A 106 13.29 -2.16 -8.87
N ALA A 107 13.96 -2.30 -10.03
CA ALA A 107 13.36 -2.01 -11.32
C ALA A 107 12.17 -2.93 -11.63
N ALA A 108 12.28 -4.23 -11.32
CA ALA A 108 11.17 -5.18 -11.45
C ALA A 108 10.00 -4.81 -10.51
N THR A 109 10.30 -4.46 -9.25
CA THR A 109 9.28 -3.99 -8.30
C THR A 109 8.62 -2.73 -8.79
N PHE A 110 9.39 -1.72 -9.23
CA PHE A 110 8.86 -0.45 -9.76
C PHE A 110 8.00 -0.66 -11.01
N ALA A 111 8.41 -1.57 -11.90
CA ALA A 111 7.67 -1.88 -13.13
C ALA A 111 6.31 -2.56 -12.86
N SER A 112 6.19 -3.31 -11.74
CA SER A 112 4.95 -3.99 -11.35
C SER A 112 3.91 -3.06 -10.70
N LEU A 113 4.33 -1.85 -10.29
CA LEU A 113 3.41 -0.90 -9.64
C LEU A 113 2.47 -0.24 -10.64
N PRO A 114 1.22 0.05 -10.23
CA PRO A 114 0.32 0.92 -10.98
C PRO A 114 0.95 2.27 -11.27
N GLU A 115 0.64 2.84 -12.43
CA GLU A 115 1.26 4.09 -12.89
C GLU A 115 1.08 5.26 -11.91
N GLY A 116 -0.08 5.35 -11.26
CA GLY A 116 -0.36 6.37 -10.25
C GLY A 116 0.61 6.32 -9.07
N VAL A 117 0.89 5.12 -8.56
CA VAL A 117 1.81 4.91 -7.43
C VAL A 117 3.26 5.11 -7.85
N ALA A 118 3.66 4.58 -9.00
CA ALA A 118 5.00 4.81 -9.54
C ALA A 118 5.29 6.31 -9.71
N ARG A 119 4.28 7.09 -10.10
CA ARG A 119 4.35 8.54 -10.19
C ARG A 119 4.50 9.20 -8.81
N GLN A 120 3.70 8.81 -7.82
CA GLN A 120 3.80 9.35 -6.46
C GLN A 120 5.19 9.12 -5.87
N LEU A 121 5.77 7.93 -6.10
CA LEU A 121 7.14 7.61 -5.68
C LEU A 121 8.22 8.49 -6.30
N THR A 122 7.99 9.07 -7.47
CA THR A 122 9.00 9.83 -8.21
C THR A 122 8.84 11.35 -8.10
N LEU A 123 7.61 11.85 -7.93
CA LEU A 123 7.32 13.28 -8.02
C LEU A 123 7.13 13.97 -6.67
N ASP A 124 6.51 13.29 -5.71
CA ASP A 124 6.17 13.90 -4.44
C ASP A 124 7.33 13.77 -3.45
N ARG A 125 8.05 14.87 -3.23
CA ARG A 125 9.21 14.94 -2.34
C ARG A 125 8.93 15.83 -1.13
N ASP A 126 9.49 15.44 0.00
CA ASP A 126 9.51 16.28 1.19
C ASP A 126 10.57 17.41 1.05
N PRO A 127 10.60 18.40 1.96
CA PRO A 127 11.62 19.47 1.91
C PRO A 127 13.07 18.97 2.01
N HIS A 128 13.28 17.71 2.42
CA HIS A 128 14.59 17.07 2.50
C HIS A 128 14.93 16.25 1.24
N GLY A 129 14.01 16.19 0.26
CA GLY A 129 14.19 15.46 -0.99
C GLY A 129 13.81 13.98 -0.94
N ASN A 130 13.22 13.49 0.15
CA ASN A 130 12.77 12.09 0.25
C ASN A 130 11.37 11.90 -0.31
N VAL A 131 11.03 10.65 -0.69
CA VAL A 131 9.67 10.27 -1.06
C VAL A 131 8.72 10.57 0.10
N GLN A 132 7.63 11.27 -0.20
CA GLN A 132 6.56 11.49 0.77
C GLN A 132 5.67 10.24 0.84
N VAL A 133 6.11 9.23 1.60
CA VAL A 133 5.41 7.94 1.73
C VAL A 133 3.98 8.12 2.23
N SER A 134 3.73 9.12 3.07
CA SER A 134 2.38 9.45 3.58
C SER A 134 1.40 9.92 2.50
N LEU A 135 1.87 10.30 1.32
CA LEU A 135 1.02 10.67 0.19
C LEU A 135 0.68 9.48 -0.71
N ILE A 136 1.32 8.32 -0.49
CA ILE A 136 1.02 7.12 -1.27
C ILE A 136 -0.33 6.58 -0.82
N GLU A 137 -1.29 6.62 -1.72
CA GLU A 137 -2.64 6.09 -1.49
C GLU A 137 -2.62 4.55 -1.50
N THR A 138 -2.10 3.97 -0.42
CA THR A 138 -1.90 2.51 -0.27
C THR A 138 -3.20 1.73 -0.43
N GLU A 139 -4.33 2.28 0.01
CA GLU A 139 -5.65 1.70 -0.13
C GLU A 139 -6.07 1.59 -1.61
N LYS A 140 -5.74 2.57 -2.43
CA LYS A 140 -6.01 2.54 -3.87
C LYS A 140 -5.11 1.54 -4.58
N LEU A 141 -3.81 1.54 -4.24
CA LEU A 141 -2.86 0.56 -4.75
C LEU A 141 -3.37 -0.86 -4.52
N LEU A 142 -3.66 -1.20 -3.26
CA LEU A 142 -4.11 -2.55 -2.91
C LEU A 142 -5.44 -2.91 -3.59
N SER A 143 -6.41 -2.00 -3.61
CA SER A 143 -7.70 -2.27 -4.24
C SER A 143 -7.60 -2.51 -5.74
N GLU A 144 -6.76 -1.75 -6.44
CA GLU A 144 -6.51 -1.94 -7.88
C GLU A 144 -5.83 -3.30 -8.15
N MET A 145 -4.81 -3.64 -7.36
CA MET A 145 -4.14 -4.93 -7.49
C MET A 145 -5.06 -6.11 -7.15
N VAL A 146 -5.89 -5.97 -6.11
CA VAL A 146 -6.89 -6.99 -5.75
C VAL A 146 -7.95 -7.13 -6.85
N ALA A 147 -8.42 -6.02 -7.43
CA ALA A 147 -9.35 -6.06 -8.56
C ALA A 147 -8.78 -6.83 -9.75
N ASN A 148 -7.53 -6.55 -10.11
CA ASN A 148 -6.81 -7.26 -11.18
C ASN A 148 -6.65 -8.75 -10.85
N LYS A 149 -6.29 -9.08 -9.61
CA LYS A 149 -6.17 -10.47 -9.15
C LYS A 149 -7.50 -11.21 -9.21
N LEU A 150 -8.58 -10.60 -8.75
CA LEU A 150 -9.93 -11.18 -8.80
C LEU A 150 -10.43 -11.32 -10.23
N ALA A 151 -10.09 -10.41 -11.13
CA ALA A 151 -10.41 -10.55 -12.55
C ALA A 151 -9.70 -11.76 -13.18
N ALA A 152 -8.43 -11.97 -12.85
CA ALA A 152 -7.69 -13.16 -13.26
C ALA A 152 -8.30 -14.45 -12.66
N MET A 153 -8.64 -14.45 -11.37
CA MET A 153 -9.31 -15.59 -10.72
C MET A 153 -10.67 -15.87 -11.35
N LYS A 154 -11.40 -14.85 -11.80
CA LYS A 154 -12.67 -15.01 -12.49
C LYS A 154 -12.50 -15.66 -13.87
N ALA A 155 -11.44 -15.31 -14.59
CA ALA A 155 -11.11 -15.95 -15.88
C ALA A 155 -10.74 -17.44 -15.71
N GLU A 156 -10.31 -17.84 -14.51
CA GLU A 156 -9.99 -19.23 -14.15
C GLU A 156 -11.15 -19.96 -13.45
N ASP A 157 -12.36 -19.38 -13.42
CA ASP A 157 -13.55 -19.87 -12.71
C ASP A 157 -13.38 -20.06 -11.19
N LYS A 158 -12.41 -19.34 -10.59
CA LYS A 158 -12.11 -19.37 -9.14
C LYS A 158 -12.80 -18.27 -8.34
N TYR A 159 -13.50 -17.37 -9.01
CA TYR A 159 -14.23 -16.25 -8.39
C TYR A 159 -15.49 -15.92 -9.19
N VAL A 160 -16.63 -15.87 -8.52
CA VAL A 160 -17.95 -15.61 -9.15
C VAL A 160 -18.57 -14.27 -8.77
N GLY A 161 -17.94 -13.50 -7.87
CA GLY A 161 -18.45 -12.24 -7.37
C GLY A 161 -18.29 -11.05 -8.32
N LYS A 162 -18.71 -9.89 -7.83
CA LYS A 162 -18.38 -8.57 -8.40
C LYS A 162 -17.60 -7.80 -7.34
N PHE A 163 -16.44 -7.27 -7.71
CA PHE A 163 -15.63 -6.46 -6.85
C PHE A 163 -15.71 -5.00 -7.28
N ALA A 164 -16.08 -4.12 -6.34
CA ALA A 164 -16.06 -2.66 -6.51
C ALA A 164 -15.61 -2.06 -5.18
N ALA A 165 -14.37 -1.59 -5.11
CA ALA A 165 -13.84 -0.98 -3.92
C ALA A 165 -14.31 0.46 -3.78
N GLN A 166 -14.64 0.84 -2.54
CA GLN A 166 -14.79 2.24 -2.11
C GLN A 166 -13.70 2.51 -1.09
N HIS A 167 -13.07 3.67 -1.20
CA HIS A 167 -11.96 4.06 -0.36
C HIS A 167 -12.41 5.19 0.56
N HIS A 168 -12.09 5.03 1.84
CA HIS A 168 -12.28 6.06 2.85
C HIS A 168 -10.98 6.19 3.63
N PHE A 169 -10.44 7.39 3.66
CA PHE A 169 -9.30 7.71 4.49
C PHE A 169 -9.81 8.31 5.82
N PHE A 170 -9.37 7.71 6.91
CA PHE A 170 -9.63 8.19 8.26
C PHE A 170 -8.32 8.70 8.83
N GLY A 171 -8.16 10.01 8.85
CA GLY A 171 -7.01 10.66 9.46
C GLY A 171 -7.18 10.73 10.98
N TYR A 172 -6.08 10.45 11.69
CA TYR A 172 -5.96 10.70 13.11
C TYR A 172 -5.10 11.93 13.34
N GLU A 173 -5.62 12.95 13.99
CA GLU A 173 -4.92 14.22 14.23
C GLU A 173 -4.16 14.25 15.57
N GLY A 174 -4.17 13.20 16.36
CA GLY A 174 -3.45 13.10 17.60
C GLY A 174 -1.96 12.84 17.42
N ARG A 175 -1.17 13.09 18.48
CA ARG A 175 0.27 12.81 18.53
C ARG A 175 0.59 11.65 19.47
N CYS A 176 -0.19 10.60 19.45
CA CYS A 176 -0.01 9.46 20.32
C CYS A 176 0.96 8.47 19.68
N ALA A 177 2.09 8.26 20.31
CA ALA A 177 3.04 7.22 19.91
C ALA A 177 2.54 5.83 20.34
N ALA A 178 1.82 5.76 21.46
CA ALA A 178 1.11 4.59 21.95
C ALA A 178 -0.18 5.08 22.60
N PRO A 179 -1.37 4.68 22.13
CA PRO A 179 -2.62 5.14 22.74
C PRO A 179 -2.66 4.74 24.23
N SER A 180 -2.70 5.71 25.08
CA SER A 180 -3.10 5.53 26.47
C SER A 180 -4.63 5.48 26.54
N ASN A 181 -5.22 5.12 27.67
CA ASN A 181 -6.66 5.21 27.86
C ASN A 181 -7.21 6.61 27.57
N PHE A 182 -6.42 7.64 27.88
CA PHE A 182 -6.76 9.02 27.57
C PHE A 182 -6.75 9.31 26.08
N ASP A 183 -5.77 8.80 25.36
CA ASP A 183 -5.66 8.97 23.92
C ASP A 183 -6.72 8.15 23.16
N ALA A 184 -7.08 6.99 23.68
CA ALA A 184 -8.18 6.20 23.13
C ALA A 184 -9.50 6.97 23.19
N ASP A 185 -9.80 7.64 24.30
CA ASP A 185 -10.99 8.48 24.45
C ASP A 185 -10.99 9.67 23.47
N TYR A 186 -9.83 10.14 23.07
CA TYR A 186 -9.69 11.23 22.10
C TYR A 186 -9.83 10.76 20.65
N CYS A 187 -9.58 9.48 20.38
CA CYS A 187 -9.72 8.87 19.05
C CYS A 187 -11.16 8.45 18.72
N TYR A 188 -12.05 8.45 19.67
CA TYR A 188 -13.48 8.14 19.54
C TYR A 188 -14.32 9.42 19.52
#